data_715c879a9be8520687fe541faa356bc9
#
_entry.id   715c879a9be8520687fe541faa356bc9
#
_cell.length_a   1.000
_cell.length_b   1.000
_cell.length_c   1.000
_cell.angle_alpha   90.00
_cell.angle_beta   90.00
_cell.angle_gamma   90.00
#
_symmetry.space_group_name_H-M   'P 1'
#
loop_
_entity.id
_entity.type
_entity.pdbx_description
1 polymer ?
#
loop_
_entity_poly.entity_id
_entity_poly.type
_entity_poly.pdbx_seq_one_letter_code
_entity_poly.pdbx_strand_id
1 'polypeptide(L)'
;MRKKRKFVKGGLNHGYQRTISGFNIFYETEDYLVYVTIFFIVAKTLGVDVYGLCLMIDHIHSLVAADTNEMYSKFMAMVTSLFVKEYNKEHGRTGPLFSKAFGSAPKSGLKLIRTAIAYLLNNPVEKHLCKRAQDYRWNFLAYAKSDNPFSDELIIRKASADLKRALQTVDGTYARNRHLTYAQLKRLFAGLDKKEKNQLIDYIIVRYNIIRYDDLTTKCYDGYENMLMAINSNAGSEYEIKEHKWSRSDVEYRELYQYVHARGYENAADVISIGTDAKMNLLIDMLNETQ
;
A
#
# COMPACT_ATOMS: atom_id res chain seq x y z
N MET A 1 7.32 -12.89 -28.74
CA MET A 1 5.99 -13.29 -28.23
C MET A 1 5.86 -12.90 -26.75
N ARG A 2 4.83 -12.17 -26.34
CA ARG A 2 4.56 -11.87 -24.92
C ARG A 2 4.13 -13.16 -24.21
N LYS A 3 4.86 -13.62 -23.18
CA LYS A 3 4.42 -14.78 -22.38
C LYS A 3 3.03 -14.53 -21.81
N LYS A 4 2.10 -15.48 -22.00
CA LYS A 4 0.77 -15.42 -21.37
C LYS A 4 0.95 -15.32 -19.85
N ARG A 5 0.20 -14.40 -19.20
CA ARG A 5 0.15 -14.31 -17.75
C ARG A 5 -0.41 -15.60 -17.17
N LYS A 6 0.20 -16.05 -16.09
CA LYS A 6 -0.34 -17.16 -15.32
C LYS A 6 -1.53 -16.67 -14.48
N PHE A 7 -2.60 -17.39 -14.49
CA PHE A 7 -3.83 -17.12 -13.75
C PHE A 7 -4.39 -18.44 -13.21
N VAL A 8 -5.02 -18.42 -12.06
CA VAL A 8 -5.77 -19.55 -11.51
C VAL A 8 -7.18 -19.12 -11.15
N LYS A 9 -8.16 -19.81 -11.72
CA LYS A 9 -9.58 -19.62 -11.35
C LYS A 9 -9.83 -20.25 -9.98
N GLY A 10 -10.55 -19.54 -9.13
CA GLY A 10 -10.86 -20.02 -7.76
C GLY A 10 -9.67 -20.06 -6.79
N GLY A 11 -8.48 -19.60 -7.22
CA GLY A 11 -7.30 -19.42 -6.38
C GLY A 11 -6.89 -17.97 -6.27
N LEU A 12 -5.88 -17.70 -5.45
CA LEU A 12 -5.36 -16.36 -5.28
C LEU A 12 -4.30 -16.05 -6.34
N ASN A 13 -4.35 -14.83 -6.86
CA ASN A 13 -3.38 -14.31 -7.81
C ASN A 13 -2.57 -13.21 -7.14
N HIS A 14 -1.27 -13.45 -6.95
CA HIS A 14 -0.35 -12.43 -6.46
C HIS A 14 0.04 -11.51 -7.61
N GLY A 15 -0.49 -10.31 -7.59
CA GLY A 15 -0.18 -9.23 -8.54
C GLY A 15 0.94 -8.34 -7.99
N TYR A 16 1.84 -7.90 -8.85
CA TYR A 16 2.89 -6.96 -8.47
C TYR A 16 3.19 -5.97 -9.60
N GLN A 17 3.50 -4.73 -9.22
CA GLN A 17 3.91 -3.66 -10.12
C GLN A 17 5.08 -2.90 -9.51
N ARG A 18 6.10 -2.62 -10.34
CA ARG A 18 7.23 -1.76 -9.98
C ARG A 18 7.23 -0.51 -10.85
N THR A 19 7.71 0.56 -10.28
CA THR A 19 7.92 1.82 -10.99
C THR A 19 9.00 1.70 -12.08
N ILE A 20 8.99 2.63 -13.01
CA ILE A 20 10.05 2.77 -13.99
C ILE A 20 11.33 3.18 -13.24
N SER A 21 12.43 2.47 -13.50
CA SER A 21 13.74 2.76 -12.89
C SER A 21 13.77 2.75 -11.35
N GLY A 22 12.74 2.18 -10.70
CA GLY A 22 12.70 2.05 -9.24
C GLY A 22 12.47 3.37 -8.49
N PHE A 23 11.99 4.44 -9.16
CA PHE A 23 11.71 5.68 -8.44
C PHE A 23 10.52 5.54 -7.49
N ASN A 24 10.54 6.30 -6.42
CA ASN A 24 9.47 6.32 -5.43
C ASN A 24 8.22 6.99 -6.00
N ILE A 25 7.05 6.46 -5.68
CA ILE A 25 5.75 7.03 -6.07
C ILE A 25 4.86 7.36 -4.87
N PHE A 26 5.20 6.85 -3.71
CA PHE A 26 4.45 7.10 -2.48
C PHE A 26 5.30 7.96 -1.55
N TYR A 27 5.22 9.27 -1.67
CA TYR A 27 5.92 10.24 -0.84
C TYR A 27 5.03 10.80 0.27
N GLU A 28 3.79 11.16 -0.10
CA GLU A 28 2.85 11.80 0.80
C GLU A 28 1.72 10.81 1.15
N THR A 29 1.06 11.05 2.27
CA THR A 29 -0.11 10.24 2.68
C THR A 29 -1.19 10.21 1.61
N GLU A 30 -1.38 11.30 0.90
CA GLU A 30 -2.34 11.44 -0.19
C GLU A 30 -2.06 10.48 -1.35
N ASP A 31 -0.78 10.21 -1.67
CA ASP A 31 -0.41 9.25 -2.72
C ASP A 31 -0.95 7.86 -2.38
N TYR A 32 -0.73 7.43 -1.13
CA TYR A 32 -1.25 6.15 -0.64
C TYR A 32 -2.77 6.11 -0.65
N LEU A 33 -3.43 7.15 -0.13
CA LEU A 33 -4.89 7.18 0.00
C LEU A 33 -5.59 7.23 -1.36
N VAL A 34 -5.05 7.97 -2.33
CA VAL A 34 -5.57 7.96 -3.70
C VAL A 34 -5.48 6.55 -4.28
N TYR A 35 -4.32 5.88 -4.17
CA TYR A 35 -4.17 4.51 -4.65
C TYR A 35 -5.14 3.54 -3.96
N VAL A 36 -5.19 3.58 -2.62
CA VAL A 36 -6.03 2.71 -1.79
C VAL A 36 -7.50 2.83 -2.18
N THR A 37 -8.00 4.07 -2.27
CA THR A 37 -9.41 4.29 -2.59
C THR A 37 -9.77 3.89 -4.02
N ILE A 38 -8.85 4.09 -4.99
CA ILE A 38 -8.99 3.58 -6.36
C ILE A 38 -9.03 2.04 -6.33
N PHE A 39 -8.06 1.41 -5.69
CA PHE A 39 -7.92 -0.05 -5.68
C PHE A 39 -9.17 -0.74 -5.16
N PHE A 40 -9.66 -0.33 -4.00
CA PHE A 40 -10.83 -0.95 -3.37
C PHE A 40 -12.14 -0.63 -4.09
N ILE A 41 -12.32 0.58 -4.61
CA ILE A 41 -13.53 0.92 -5.40
C ILE A 41 -13.57 0.13 -6.71
N VAL A 42 -12.45 -0.02 -7.40
CA VAL A 42 -12.41 -0.82 -8.64
C VAL A 42 -12.64 -2.29 -8.35
N ALA A 43 -12.05 -2.83 -7.26
CA ALA A 43 -12.28 -4.21 -6.83
C ALA A 43 -13.77 -4.45 -6.53
N LYS A 44 -14.38 -3.57 -5.72
CA LYS A 44 -15.82 -3.60 -5.42
C LYS A 44 -16.69 -3.55 -6.68
N THR A 45 -16.36 -2.65 -7.60
CA THR A 45 -17.15 -2.45 -8.84
C THR A 45 -17.08 -3.65 -9.79
N LEU A 46 -15.94 -4.32 -9.84
CA LEU A 46 -15.72 -5.48 -10.71
C LEU A 46 -16.00 -6.83 -10.02
N GLY A 47 -16.35 -6.84 -8.73
CA GLY A 47 -16.55 -8.07 -7.98
C GLY A 47 -15.27 -8.89 -7.80
N VAL A 48 -14.13 -8.21 -7.63
CA VAL A 48 -12.84 -8.87 -7.34
C VAL A 48 -12.67 -8.99 -5.84
N ASP A 49 -12.47 -10.21 -5.35
CA ASP A 49 -12.19 -10.46 -3.93
C ASP A 49 -10.75 -10.07 -3.60
N VAL A 50 -10.57 -9.29 -2.55
CA VAL A 50 -9.24 -8.84 -2.09
C VAL A 50 -8.87 -9.60 -0.81
N TYR A 51 -7.65 -10.17 -0.82
CA TYR A 51 -7.07 -10.90 0.31
C TYR A 51 -5.82 -10.23 0.87
N GLY A 52 -5.25 -9.26 0.15
CA GLY A 52 -4.10 -8.51 0.63
C GLY A 52 -3.71 -7.40 -0.34
N LEU A 53 -3.18 -6.35 0.23
CA LEU A 53 -2.57 -5.22 -0.46
C LEU A 53 -1.38 -4.77 0.38
N CYS A 54 -0.24 -4.50 -0.27
CA CYS A 54 0.91 -3.88 0.37
C CYS A 54 1.49 -2.83 -0.58
N LEU A 55 1.52 -1.60 -0.13
CA LEU A 55 2.08 -0.48 -0.86
C LEU A 55 3.46 -0.17 -0.31
N MET A 56 4.48 -0.50 -1.08
CA MET A 56 5.86 -0.12 -0.82
C MET A 56 6.17 1.20 -1.54
N ILE A 57 7.22 1.86 -1.17
CA ILE A 57 7.57 3.19 -1.69
C ILE A 57 7.67 3.22 -3.22
N ASP A 58 8.20 2.16 -3.84
CA ASP A 58 8.50 2.04 -5.28
C ASP A 58 7.75 0.91 -5.99
N HIS A 59 7.00 0.08 -5.24
CA HIS A 59 6.30 -1.06 -5.81
C HIS A 59 5.06 -1.45 -4.99
N ILE A 60 4.23 -2.27 -5.59
CA ILE A 60 2.92 -2.65 -5.05
C ILE A 60 2.77 -4.15 -5.15
N HIS A 61 2.28 -4.77 -4.08
CA HIS A 61 1.83 -6.14 -4.04
C HIS A 61 0.34 -6.23 -3.76
N SER A 62 -0.36 -7.10 -4.46
CA SER A 62 -1.76 -7.41 -4.20
C SER A 62 -2.01 -8.91 -4.22
N LEU A 63 -2.95 -9.40 -3.42
CA LEU A 63 -3.40 -10.77 -3.42
C LEU A 63 -4.91 -10.78 -3.61
N VAL A 64 -5.35 -11.23 -4.79
CA VAL A 64 -6.75 -11.13 -5.21
C VAL A 64 -7.26 -12.42 -5.85
N ALA A 65 -8.57 -12.66 -5.76
CA ALA A 65 -9.26 -13.66 -6.53
C ALA A 65 -10.22 -13.00 -7.51
N ALA A 66 -10.30 -13.53 -8.71
CA ALA A 66 -11.21 -13.10 -9.76
C ALA A 66 -11.76 -14.34 -10.50
N ASP A 67 -12.95 -14.24 -11.06
CA ASP A 67 -13.59 -15.36 -11.75
C ASP A 67 -12.89 -15.71 -13.06
N THR A 68 -12.35 -14.70 -13.75
CA THR A 68 -11.68 -14.87 -15.04
C THR A 68 -10.40 -14.06 -15.13
N ASN A 69 -9.49 -14.50 -16.00
CA ASN A 69 -8.25 -13.77 -16.28
C ASN A 69 -8.53 -12.39 -16.92
N GLU A 70 -9.61 -12.29 -17.70
CA GLU A 70 -10.06 -11.03 -18.30
C GLU A 70 -10.50 -10.03 -17.24
N MET A 71 -11.29 -10.49 -16.24
CA MET A 71 -11.70 -9.67 -15.10
C MET A 71 -10.48 -9.20 -14.29
N TYR A 72 -9.54 -10.11 -13.97
CA TYR A 72 -8.30 -9.76 -13.29
C TYR A 72 -7.48 -8.73 -14.08
N SER A 73 -7.32 -8.95 -15.39
CA SER A 73 -6.59 -8.04 -16.27
C SER A 73 -7.26 -6.67 -16.37
N LYS A 74 -8.60 -6.63 -16.45
CA LYS A 74 -9.40 -5.39 -16.45
C LYS A 74 -9.25 -4.64 -15.12
N PHE A 75 -9.33 -5.37 -14.00
CA PHE A 75 -9.13 -4.81 -12.67
C PHE A 75 -7.77 -4.08 -12.56
N MET A 76 -6.69 -4.79 -12.85
CA MET A 76 -5.34 -4.22 -12.77
C MET A 76 -5.13 -3.05 -13.74
N ALA A 77 -5.69 -3.14 -14.95
CA ALA A 77 -5.60 -2.06 -15.94
C ALA A 77 -6.37 -0.81 -15.49
N MET A 78 -7.57 -0.98 -14.92
CA MET A 78 -8.37 0.16 -14.41
C MET A 78 -7.69 0.83 -13.22
N VAL A 79 -7.21 0.06 -12.22
CA VAL A 79 -6.48 0.59 -11.07
C VAL A 79 -5.27 1.39 -11.54
N THR A 80 -4.45 0.78 -12.40
CA THR A 80 -3.23 1.42 -12.93
C THR A 80 -3.55 2.71 -13.69
N SER A 81 -4.52 2.67 -14.60
CA SER A 81 -4.87 3.82 -15.44
C SER A 81 -5.42 4.99 -14.62
N LEU A 82 -6.31 4.71 -13.66
CA LEU A 82 -6.88 5.75 -12.80
C LEU A 82 -5.80 6.37 -11.92
N PHE A 83 -4.96 5.55 -11.29
CA PHE A 83 -3.90 6.06 -10.42
C PHE A 83 -2.86 6.88 -11.20
N VAL A 84 -2.38 6.37 -12.34
CA VAL A 84 -1.42 7.10 -13.19
C VAL A 84 -1.99 8.46 -13.62
N LYS A 85 -3.28 8.52 -13.97
CA LYS A 85 -3.95 9.77 -14.34
C LYS A 85 -4.00 10.77 -13.18
N GLU A 86 -4.44 10.33 -11.99
CA GLU A 86 -4.51 11.18 -10.80
C GLU A 86 -3.11 11.65 -10.38
N TYR A 87 -2.15 10.73 -10.31
CA TYR A 87 -0.77 11.00 -9.92
C TYR A 87 -0.09 11.99 -10.87
N ASN A 88 -0.16 11.75 -12.18
CA ASN A 88 0.46 12.63 -13.17
C ASN A 88 -0.15 14.03 -13.16
N LYS A 89 -1.48 14.13 -12.96
CA LYS A 89 -2.16 15.42 -12.82
C LYS A 89 -1.67 16.19 -11.59
N GLU A 90 -1.54 15.51 -10.46
CA GLU A 90 -1.12 16.12 -9.20
C GLU A 90 0.32 16.62 -9.26
N HIS A 91 1.21 15.78 -9.79
CA HIS A 91 2.65 16.02 -9.79
C HIS A 91 3.17 16.71 -11.09
N GLY A 92 2.27 17.22 -11.94
CA GLY A 92 2.64 17.90 -13.20
C GLY A 92 3.41 17.02 -14.18
N ARG A 93 3.18 15.70 -14.16
CA ARG A 93 3.90 14.71 -14.96
C ARG A 93 3.10 14.22 -16.15
N THR A 94 3.80 13.60 -17.09
CA THR A 94 3.24 12.86 -18.22
C THR A 94 3.90 11.49 -18.36
N GLY A 95 3.24 10.56 -19.05
CA GLY A 95 3.77 9.23 -19.32
C GLY A 95 3.49 8.18 -18.23
N PRO A 96 4.04 6.98 -18.38
CA PRO A 96 3.78 5.86 -17.48
C PRO A 96 4.54 6.02 -16.15
N LEU A 97 3.97 5.47 -15.07
CA LEU A 97 4.62 5.34 -13.76
C LEU A 97 5.27 3.97 -13.59
N PHE A 98 4.68 2.94 -14.16
CA PHE A 98 5.11 1.55 -13.95
C PHE A 98 5.87 1.03 -15.16
N SER A 99 6.94 0.26 -14.90
CA SER A 99 7.80 -0.32 -15.93
C SER A 99 7.08 -1.35 -16.82
N LYS A 100 6.06 -2.01 -16.28
CA LYS A 100 5.23 -3.01 -16.97
C LYS A 100 3.78 -2.88 -16.51
N ALA A 101 2.85 -3.48 -17.26
CA ALA A 101 1.45 -3.46 -16.88
C ALA A 101 1.23 -4.07 -15.48
N PHE A 102 1.62 -5.28 -15.23
CA PHE A 102 1.78 -5.95 -13.94
C PHE A 102 2.34 -7.35 -14.12
N GLY A 103 3.00 -7.91 -13.09
CA GLY A 103 3.32 -9.32 -12.99
C GLY A 103 2.20 -10.07 -12.27
N SER A 104 2.09 -11.37 -12.51
CA SER A 104 1.12 -12.24 -11.83
C SER A 104 1.71 -13.62 -11.53
N ALA A 105 1.54 -14.09 -10.30
CA ALA A 105 1.90 -15.42 -9.85
C ALA A 105 0.70 -16.07 -9.15
N PRO A 106 0.05 -17.07 -9.79
CA PRO A 106 -1.07 -17.76 -9.19
C PRO A 106 -0.64 -18.58 -7.97
N LYS A 107 -1.50 -18.62 -6.96
CA LYS A 107 -1.31 -19.34 -5.71
C LYS A 107 -2.49 -20.28 -5.49
N SER A 108 -2.22 -21.56 -5.43
CA SER A 108 -3.22 -22.59 -5.15
C SER A 108 -2.69 -23.55 -4.09
N GLY A 109 -3.58 -24.01 -3.23
CA GLY A 109 -3.23 -24.83 -2.08
C GLY A 109 -2.75 -23.99 -0.87
N LEU A 110 -3.08 -24.48 0.32
CA LEU A 110 -2.93 -23.73 1.58
C LEU A 110 -1.49 -23.27 1.85
N LYS A 111 -0.51 -24.12 1.56
CA LYS A 111 0.93 -23.80 1.74
C LYS A 111 1.35 -22.59 0.90
N LEU A 112 1.03 -22.57 -0.41
CA LEU A 112 1.41 -21.48 -1.31
C LEU A 112 0.64 -20.18 -0.98
N ILE A 113 -0.61 -20.31 -0.51
CA ILE A 113 -1.41 -19.15 -0.08
C ILE A 113 -0.79 -18.53 1.16
N ARG A 114 -0.48 -19.32 2.20
CA ARG A 114 0.17 -18.85 3.44
C ARG A 114 1.52 -18.19 3.15
N THR A 115 2.34 -18.80 2.28
CA THR A 115 3.61 -18.22 1.86
C THR A 115 3.41 -16.87 1.18
N ALA A 116 2.42 -16.74 0.29
CA ALA A 116 2.15 -15.49 -0.40
C ALA A 116 1.65 -14.39 0.54
N ILE A 117 0.80 -14.74 1.52
CA ILE A 117 0.32 -13.81 2.55
C ILE A 117 1.49 -13.33 3.41
N ALA A 118 2.30 -14.25 3.93
CA ALA A 118 3.46 -13.91 4.76
C ALA A 118 4.44 -13.03 3.98
N TYR A 119 4.79 -13.37 2.76
CA TYR A 119 5.64 -12.56 1.89
C TYR A 119 5.09 -11.15 1.68
N LEU A 120 3.80 -11.03 1.30
CA LEU A 120 3.18 -9.74 1.06
C LEU A 120 3.20 -8.85 2.31
N LEU A 121 2.87 -9.41 3.46
CA LEU A 121 2.74 -8.66 4.72
C LEU A 121 4.09 -8.38 5.39
N ASN A 122 5.12 -9.22 5.16
CA ASN A 122 6.48 -9.02 5.68
C ASN A 122 7.37 -8.16 4.76
N ASN A 123 6.92 -7.83 3.57
CA ASN A 123 7.71 -7.01 2.64
C ASN A 123 8.25 -5.72 3.30
N PRO A 124 7.44 -4.96 4.10
CA PRO A 124 7.94 -3.80 4.81
C PRO A 124 8.99 -4.12 5.90
N VAL A 125 8.88 -5.28 6.56
CA VAL A 125 9.86 -5.72 7.56
C VAL A 125 11.19 -6.08 6.89
N GLU A 126 11.15 -6.82 5.78
CA GLU A 126 12.32 -7.18 4.98
C GLU A 126 13.04 -5.96 4.38
N LYS A 127 12.30 -4.89 4.13
CA LYS A 127 12.83 -3.60 3.66
C LYS A 127 13.14 -2.61 4.80
N HIS A 128 13.12 -3.06 6.05
CA HIS A 128 13.43 -2.27 7.24
C HIS A 128 12.57 -1.01 7.42
N LEU A 129 11.33 -1.01 6.88
CA LEU A 129 10.36 0.09 7.07
C LEU A 129 9.66 0.03 8.43
N CYS A 130 9.63 -1.14 9.04
CA CYS A 130 9.05 -1.38 10.36
C CYS A 130 9.67 -2.63 11.02
N LYS A 131 9.46 -2.78 12.34
CA LYS A 131 9.96 -3.95 13.10
C LYS A 131 9.06 -5.17 12.97
N ARG A 132 7.76 -4.96 12.88
CA ARG A 132 6.74 -6.02 12.78
C ARG A 132 5.76 -5.67 11.66
N ALA A 133 5.21 -6.66 10.99
CA ALA A 133 4.30 -6.45 9.86
C ALA A 133 3.09 -5.57 10.20
N GLN A 134 2.51 -5.73 11.39
CA GLN A 134 1.37 -4.92 11.84
C GLN A 134 1.72 -3.46 12.17
N ASP A 135 2.97 -3.10 12.26
CA ASP A 135 3.42 -1.72 12.52
C ASP A 135 3.46 -0.87 11.24
N TYR A 136 3.22 -1.50 10.06
CA TYR A 136 3.19 -0.80 8.78
C TYR A 136 1.77 -0.57 8.29
N ARG A 137 1.33 0.68 8.26
CA ARG A 137 -0.05 1.06 7.89
C ARG A 137 -0.47 0.55 6.52
N TRP A 138 0.42 0.58 5.54
CA TRP A 138 0.12 0.38 4.13
C TRP A 138 0.19 -1.08 3.65
N ASN A 139 0.27 -2.03 4.58
CA ASN A 139 0.00 -3.45 4.33
C ASN A 139 -1.37 -3.90 4.86
N PHE A 140 -2.07 -3.02 5.57
CA PHE A 140 -3.43 -3.17 6.09
C PHE A 140 -3.63 -4.27 7.13
N LEU A 141 -2.58 -4.94 7.60
CA LEU A 141 -2.68 -6.06 8.55
C LEU A 141 -3.33 -5.63 9.88
N ALA A 142 -2.95 -4.49 10.40
CA ALA A 142 -3.46 -3.99 11.67
C ALA A 142 -4.97 -3.71 11.67
N TYR A 143 -5.54 -3.38 10.51
CA TYR A 143 -6.98 -3.15 10.33
C TYR A 143 -7.83 -4.42 10.40
N ALA A 144 -7.22 -5.60 10.42
CA ALA A 144 -7.93 -6.85 10.71
C ALA A 144 -8.43 -6.93 12.16
N LYS A 145 -7.90 -6.11 13.07
CA LYS A 145 -8.19 -6.16 14.51
C LYS A 145 -8.79 -4.88 15.06
N SER A 146 -8.55 -3.74 14.43
CA SER A 146 -8.95 -2.43 14.92
C SER A 146 -9.27 -1.49 13.77
N ASP A 147 -10.26 -0.62 13.98
CA ASP A 147 -10.60 0.44 13.02
C ASP A 147 -9.67 1.67 13.14
N ASN A 148 -8.88 1.76 14.19
CA ASN A 148 -8.00 2.87 14.49
C ASN A 148 -6.60 2.42 14.99
N PRO A 149 -5.91 1.53 14.25
CA PRO A 149 -4.65 0.95 14.72
C PRO A 149 -3.48 1.94 14.77
N PHE A 150 -3.59 3.08 14.09
CA PHE A 150 -2.54 4.10 13.99
C PHE A 150 -2.99 5.48 14.48
N SER A 151 -4.16 5.55 15.10
CA SER A 151 -4.70 6.78 15.70
C SER A 151 -5.41 6.49 17.01
N ASP A 152 -5.74 7.54 17.75
CA ASP A 152 -6.66 7.42 18.88
C ASP A 152 -8.07 7.09 18.37
N GLU A 153 -8.86 6.44 19.20
CA GLU A 153 -10.26 6.14 18.92
C GLU A 153 -11.04 7.36 18.47
N LEU A 154 -11.73 7.24 17.35
CA LEU A 154 -12.56 8.30 16.78
C LEU A 154 -13.91 8.37 17.48
N ILE A 155 -14.04 9.34 18.39
CA ILE A 155 -15.31 9.64 19.07
C ILE A 155 -15.98 10.79 18.33
N ILE A 156 -16.89 10.50 17.40
CA ILE A 156 -17.54 11.49 16.51
C ILE A 156 -18.13 12.69 17.28
N ARG A 157 -18.70 12.47 18.47
CA ARG A 157 -19.27 13.56 19.28
C ARG A 157 -18.22 14.61 19.68
N LYS A 158 -16.97 14.18 19.92
CA LYS A 158 -15.85 15.01 20.36
C LYS A 158 -15.05 15.61 19.19
N ALA A 159 -15.27 15.12 17.96
CA ALA A 159 -14.57 15.58 16.78
C ALA A 159 -14.91 17.05 16.45
N SER A 160 -13.95 17.77 15.86
CA SER A 160 -14.15 19.13 15.37
C SER A 160 -15.23 19.19 14.27
N ALA A 161 -15.72 20.38 13.98
CA ALA A 161 -16.65 20.60 12.87
C ALA A 161 -16.01 20.23 11.52
N ASP A 162 -14.71 20.50 11.37
CA ASP A 162 -13.96 20.18 10.15
C ASP A 162 -13.81 18.68 9.97
N LEU A 163 -13.45 17.94 11.02
CA LEU A 163 -13.37 16.48 10.96
C LEU A 163 -14.75 15.87 10.65
N LYS A 164 -15.82 16.31 11.31
CA LYS A 164 -17.19 15.83 11.01
C LYS A 164 -17.57 16.02 9.54
N ARG A 165 -17.27 17.20 8.96
CA ARG A 165 -17.50 17.46 7.52
C ARG A 165 -16.65 16.57 6.62
N ALA A 166 -15.40 16.32 7.03
CA ALA A 166 -14.51 15.43 6.30
C ALA A 166 -15.06 14.00 6.27
N LEU A 167 -15.49 13.46 7.41
CA LEU A 167 -16.09 12.11 7.50
C LEU A 167 -17.33 12.00 6.58
N GLN A 168 -18.24 12.97 6.63
CA GLN A 168 -19.42 13.00 5.77
C GLN A 168 -19.06 13.04 4.27
N THR A 169 -18.01 13.78 3.92
CA THR A 169 -17.53 13.84 2.52
C THR A 169 -16.95 12.52 2.06
N VAL A 170 -16.20 11.84 2.91
CA VAL A 170 -15.66 10.48 2.66
C VAL A 170 -16.82 9.51 2.43
N ASP A 171 -17.80 9.48 3.33
CA ASP A 171 -18.97 8.60 3.21
C ASP A 171 -19.77 8.87 1.94
N GLY A 172 -20.03 10.12 1.65
CA GLY A 172 -20.76 10.50 0.44
C GLY A 172 -19.99 10.15 -0.84
N THR A 173 -18.65 10.21 -0.84
CA THR A 173 -17.84 9.83 -1.98
C THR A 173 -17.83 8.30 -2.17
N TYR A 174 -17.66 7.56 -1.08
CA TYR A 174 -17.74 6.09 -1.09
C TYR A 174 -19.12 5.58 -1.52
N ALA A 175 -20.21 6.17 -1.02
CA ALA A 175 -21.58 5.79 -1.38
C ALA A 175 -21.88 5.95 -2.88
N ARG A 176 -21.19 6.90 -3.54
CA ARG A 176 -21.27 7.09 -5.00
C ARG A 176 -20.31 6.17 -5.78
N ASN A 177 -19.68 5.19 -5.15
CA ASN A 177 -18.66 4.32 -5.72
C ASN A 177 -17.52 5.10 -6.39
N ARG A 178 -17.03 6.16 -5.72
CA ARG A 178 -15.92 6.99 -6.21
C ARG A 178 -14.73 6.91 -5.27
N HIS A 179 -13.53 6.99 -5.85
CA HIS A 179 -12.29 7.18 -5.10
C HIS A 179 -12.13 8.64 -4.66
N LEU A 180 -11.24 8.89 -3.71
CA LEU A 180 -10.83 10.22 -3.30
C LEU A 180 -9.70 10.71 -4.21
N THR A 181 -9.82 11.94 -4.71
CA THR A 181 -8.78 12.62 -5.51
C THR A 181 -7.82 13.40 -4.62
N TYR A 182 -6.64 13.75 -5.11
CA TYR A 182 -5.70 14.63 -4.38
C TYR A 182 -6.35 15.94 -3.93
N ALA A 183 -7.07 16.60 -4.84
CA ALA A 183 -7.75 17.85 -4.51
C ALA A 183 -8.82 17.70 -3.41
N GLN A 184 -9.47 16.54 -3.32
CA GLN A 184 -10.39 16.24 -2.22
C GLN A 184 -9.61 16.01 -0.92
N LEU A 185 -8.56 15.18 -0.93
CA LEU A 185 -7.76 14.88 0.25
C LEU A 185 -7.13 16.13 0.85
N LYS A 186 -6.54 17.02 0.03
CA LYS A 186 -6.01 18.31 0.50
C LYS A 186 -7.06 19.15 1.23
N ARG A 187 -8.30 19.18 0.70
CA ARG A 187 -9.41 19.88 1.36
C ARG A 187 -9.89 19.20 2.64
N LEU A 188 -9.90 17.87 2.66
CA LEU A 188 -10.30 17.08 3.82
C LEU A 188 -9.30 17.23 4.98
N PHE A 189 -8.01 17.35 4.68
CA PHE A 189 -6.96 17.55 5.69
C PHE A 189 -6.78 19.01 6.12
N ALA A 190 -7.31 19.95 5.35
CA ALA A 190 -7.23 21.37 5.71
C ALA A 190 -7.97 21.64 7.03
N GLY A 191 -7.32 22.38 7.93
CA GLY A 191 -7.88 22.75 9.24
C GLY A 191 -7.85 21.65 10.32
N LEU A 192 -7.44 20.41 9.98
CA LEU A 192 -7.29 19.35 10.96
C LEU A 192 -5.91 19.39 11.63
N ASP A 193 -5.87 19.15 12.93
CA ASP A 193 -4.63 18.92 13.64
C ASP A 193 -4.03 17.54 13.33
N LYS A 194 -2.83 17.24 13.85
CA LYS A 194 -2.14 15.98 13.61
C LYS A 194 -2.94 14.76 14.09
N LYS A 195 -3.63 14.88 15.22
CA LYS A 195 -4.44 13.80 15.78
C LYS A 195 -5.64 13.51 14.88
N GLU A 196 -6.41 14.53 14.53
CA GLU A 196 -7.59 14.42 13.66
C GLU A 196 -7.20 13.94 12.24
N LYS A 197 -6.04 14.37 11.71
CA LYS A 197 -5.52 13.83 10.45
C LYS A 197 -5.30 12.33 10.51
N ASN A 198 -4.68 11.82 11.57
CA ASN A 198 -4.48 10.38 11.73
C ASN A 198 -5.81 9.62 11.87
N GLN A 199 -6.77 10.16 12.62
CA GLN A 199 -8.11 9.60 12.74
C GLN A 199 -8.83 9.55 11.38
N LEU A 200 -8.73 10.62 10.59
CA LEU A 200 -9.32 10.66 9.25
C LEU A 200 -8.64 9.67 8.29
N ILE A 201 -7.32 9.48 8.37
CA ILE A 201 -6.60 8.49 7.57
C ILE A 201 -7.11 7.08 7.87
N ASP A 202 -7.17 6.70 9.16
CA ASP A 202 -7.68 5.39 9.57
C ASP A 202 -9.14 5.21 9.13
N TYR A 203 -9.97 6.25 9.32
CA TYR A 203 -11.37 6.23 8.88
C TYR A 203 -11.52 6.00 7.36
N ILE A 204 -10.73 6.70 6.53
CA ILE A 204 -10.74 6.51 5.08
C ILE A 204 -10.36 5.07 4.74
N ILE A 205 -9.30 4.56 5.35
CA ILE A 205 -8.84 3.19 5.09
C ILE A 205 -9.94 2.19 5.46
N VAL A 206 -10.49 2.26 6.66
CA VAL A 206 -11.56 1.35 7.12
C VAL A 206 -12.79 1.43 6.21
N ARG A 207 -13.17 2.65 5.82
CA ARG A 207 -14.35 2.86 4.97
C ARG A 207 -14.24 2.23 3.59
N TYR A 208 -13.05 2.21 3.01
CA TYR A 208 -12.81 1.67 1.66
C TYR A 208 -12.35 0.22 1.69
N ASN A 209 -11.70 -0.24 2.76
CA ASN A 209 -11.08 -1.54 2.87
C ASN A 209 -12.12 -2.67 2.76
N ILE A 210 -11.92 -3.56 1.78
CA ILE A 210 -12.74 -4.76 1.55
C ILE A 210 -11.90 -6.04 1.60
N ILE A 211 -10.75 -6.01 2.31
CA ILE A 211 -9.94 -7.21 2.49
C ILE A 211 -10.73 -8.25 3.29
N ARG A 212 -10.76 -9.47 2.80
CA ARG A 212 -11.47 -10.61 3.41
C ARG A 212 -10.66 -11.21 4.56
N TYR A 213 -10.50 -10.46 5.63
CA TYR A 213 -9.72 -10.88 6.80
C TYR A 213 -10.24 -12.16 7.44
N ASP A 214 -11.58 -12.32 7.53
CA ASP A 214 -12.19 -13.51 8.12
C ASP A 214 -11.80 -14.78 7.37
N ASP A 215 -11.79 -14.72 6.04
CA ASP A 215 -11.32 -15.83 5.21
C ASP A 215 -9.84 -16.16 5.44
N LEU A 216 -8.99 -15.13 5.60
CA LEU A 216 -7.57 -15.33 5.88
C LEU A 216 -7.35 -15.93 7.27
N THR A 217 -7.96 -15.35 8.28
CA THR A 217 -7.75 -15.76 9.66
C THR A 217 -8.33 -17.15 9.94
N THR A 218 -9.53 -17.45 9.45
CA THR A 218 -10.20 -18.73 9.73
C THR A 218 -9.75 -19.87 8.82
N LYS A 219 -9.66 -19.60 7.49
CA LYS A 219 -9.36 -20.67 6.52
C LYS A 219 -7.86 -20.95 6.38
N CYS A 220 -7.02 -19.92 6.63
CA CYS A 220 -5.58 -20.04 6.41
C CYS A 220 -4.79 -20.27 7.70
N TYR A 221 -5.20 -19.71 8.85
CA TYR A 221 -4.35 -19.67 10.03
C TYR A 221 -5.00 -20.11 11.34
N ASP A 222 -6.29 -20.44 11.34
CA ASP A 222 -7.03 -20.78 12.57
C ASP A 222 -6.97 -19.67 13.63
N GLY A 223 -7.24 -18.43 13.18
CA GLY A 223 -7.32 -17.26 14.01
C GLY A 223 -6.26 -16.18 13.72
N TYR A 224 -6.55 -14.96 14.17
CA TYR A 224 -5.70 -13.78 13.94
C TYR A 224 -4.33 -13.91 14.60
N GLU A 225 -4.28 -14.36 15.84
CA GLU A 225 -3.01 -14.45 16.60
C GLU A 225 -2.06 -15.48 15.96
N ASN A 226 -2.61 -16.61 15.49
CA ASN A 226 -1.83 -17.62 14.76
C ASN A 226 -1.33 -17.05 13.41
N MET A 227 -2.15 -16.26 12.72
CA MET A 227 -1.74 -15.56 11.50
C MET A 227 -0.60 -14.59 11.79
N LEU A 228 -0.73 -13.78 12.83
CA LEU A 228 0.27 -12.80 13.22
C LEU A 228 1.60 -13.46 13.64
N MET A 229 1.54 -14.54 14.41
CA MET A 229 2.70 -15.32 14.80
C MET A 229 3.40 -15.92 13.56
N ALA A 230 2.64 -16.52 12.65
CA ALA A 230 3.18 -17.11 11.44
C ALA A 230 3.82 -16.06 10.51
N ILE A 231 3.23 -14.87 10.39
CA ILE A 231 3.77 -13.78 9.60
C ILE A 231 5.09 -13.29 10.21
N ASN A 232 5.11 -12.95 11.50
CA ASN A 232 6.29 -12.38 12.15
C ASN A 232 7.43 -13.40 12.32
N SER A 233 7.14 -14.71 12.45
CA SER A 233 8.17 -15.75 12.52
C SER A 233 8.82 -16.05 11.16
N ASN A 234 8.20 -15.66 10.05
CA ASN A 234 8.74 -15.84 8.71
C ASN A 234 9.56 -14.62 8.23
N ALA A 235 9.77 -13.61 9.08
CA ALA A 235 10.65 -12.50 8.74
C ALA A 235 12.08 -13.01 8.47
N GLY A 236 12.60 -12.71 7.28
CA GLY A 236 13.92 -13.17 6.83
C GLY A 236 13.96 -14.57 6.21
N SER A 237 12.82 -15.27 6.06
CA SER A 237 12.78 -16.52 5.29
C SER A 237 12.94 -16.21 3.80
N GLU A 238 13.80 -16.98 3.12
CA GLU A 238 13.92 -16.92 1.67
C GLU A 238 12.63 -17.41 1.01
N TYR A 239 11.82 -16.47 0.56
CA TYR A 239 10.69 -16.81 -0.30
C TYR A 239 11.20 -17.11 -1.71
N GLU A 240 10.89 -18.27 -2.26
CA GLU A 240 11.16 -18.63 -3.67
C GLU A 240 10.34 -17.79 -4.68
N ILE A 241 10.00 -16.58 -4.33
CA ILE A 241 9.38 -15.64 -5.24
C ILE A 241 10.51 -14.93 -5.98
N LYS A 242 10.89 -15.48 -7.14
CA LYS A 242 11.86 -14.86 -8.04
C LYS A 242 11.28 -13.54 -8.55
N GLU A 243 11.40 -12.50 -7.76
CA GLU A 243 11.32 -11.15 -8.28
C GLU A 243 12.60 -10.89 -9.11
N HIS A 244 12.45 -10.25 -10.25
CA HIS A 244 13.60 -9.79 -11.02
C HIS A 244 14.41 -8.83 -10.13
N LYS A 245 15.51 -9.32 -9.57
CA LYS A 245 16.45 -8.48 -8.81
C LYS A 245 17.08 -7.50 -9.82
N TRP A 246 16.74 -6.24 -9.70
CA TRP A 246 17.48 -5.17 -10.34
C TRP A 246 18.66 -4.84 -9.42
N SER A 247 19.86 -5.28 -9.81
CA SER A 247 21.08 -5.15 -9.00
C SER A 247 21.49 -3.70 -8.70
N ARG A 248 20.98 -2.72 -9.44
CA ARG A 248 21.27 -1.30 -9.21
C ARG A 248 20.43 -0.66 -8.12
N SER A 249 19.13 -0.95 -8.04
CA SER A 249 18.25 -0.32 -7.03
C SER A 249 18.61 -0.71 -5.59
N ASP A 250 19.17 -1.89 -5.37
CA ASP A 250 19.57 -2.32 -4.02
C ASP A 250 20.86 -1.63 -3.54
N VAL A 251 21.77 -1.22 -4.45
CA VAL A 251 22.97 -0.46 -4.10
C VAL A 251 22.58 0.97 -3.74
N GLU A 252 21.84 1.64 -4.61
CA GLU A 252 21.36 3.01 -4.40
C GLU A 252 20.50 3.13 -3.13
N TYR A 253 19.67 2.12 -2.85
CA TYR A 253 18.86 2.08 -1.63
C TYR A 253 19.71 1.89 -0.37
N ARG A 254 20.75 1.03 -0.40
CA ARG A 254 21.68 0.84 0.72
C ARG A 254 22.49 2.12 0.99
N GLU A 255 22.96 2.77 -0.06
CA GLU A 255 23.68 4.03 0.05
C GLU A 255 22.79 5.12 0.66
N LEU A 256 21.55 5.25 0.19
CA LEU A 256 20.57 6.15 0.78
C LEU A 256 20.26 5.79 2.24
N TYR A 257 20.06 4.52 2.54
CA TYR A 257 19.82 4.05 3.91
C TYR A 257 20.99 4.39 4.83
N GLN A 258 22.24 4.09 4.40
CA GLN A 258 23.44 4.41 5.18
C GLN A 258 23.58 5.92 5.38
N TYR A 259 23.27 6.70 4.36
CA TYR A 259 23.33 8.16 4.40
C TYR A 259 22.35 8.76 5.43
N VAL A 260 21.09 8.33 5.41
CA VAL A 260 20.06 8.83 6.34
C VAL A 260 20.28 8.28 7.76
N HIS A 261 20.75 7.05 7.89
CA HIS A 261 21.08 6.45 9.19
C HIS A 261 22.23 7.17 9.88
N ALA A 262 23.27 7.57 9.13
CA ALA A 262 24.38 8.38 9.66
C ALA A 262 23.93 9.76 10.16
N ARG A 263 22.75 10.24 9.77
CA ARG A 263 22.13 11.50 10.20
C ARG A 263 21.05 11.32 11.28
N GLY A 264 21.01 10.15 11.92
CA GLY A 264 20.14 9.89 13.06
C GLY A 264 18.72 9.42 12.71
N TYR A 265 18.45 9.09 11.45
CA TYR A 265 17.17 8.46 11.06
C TYR A 265 17.29 6.95 11.17
N GLU A 266 16.60 6.34 12.13
CA GLU A 266 16.68 4.88 12.35
C GLU A 266 15.94 4.08 11.28
N ASN A 267 14.90 4.66 10.68
CA ASN A 267 14.06 3.98 9.71
C ASN A 267 13.70 4.91 8.53
N ALA A 268 13.37 4.34 7.37
CA ALA A 268 12.84 5.09 6.24
C ALA A 268 11.53 5.83 6.57
N ALA A 269 10.73 5.30 7.50
CA ALA A 269 9.53 5.95 8.01
C ALA A 269 9.82 7.30 8.68
N ASP A 270 10.98 7.44 9.35
CA ASP A 270 11.38 8.70 9.98
C ASP A 270 11.62 9.78 8.92
N VAL A 271 12.27 9.41 7.80
CA VAL A 271 12.49 10.32 6.66
C VAL A 271 11.18 10.65 5.95
N ILE A 272 10.26 9.68 5.83
CA ILE A 272 8.94 9.89 5.22
C ILE A 272 8.10 10.86 6.08
N SER A 273 8.28 10.85 7.39
CA SER A 273 7.50 11.67 8.33
C SER A 273 7.95 13.13 8.45
N ILE A 274 9.17 13.48 7.99
CA ILE A 274 9.64 14.87 8.03
C ILE A 274 9.00 15.71 6.93
N GLY A 275 8.96 17.03 7.16
CA GLY A 275 8.38 17.99 6.20
C GLY A 275 9.13 18.04 4.86
N THR A 276 8.45 18.51 3.82
CA THR A 276 8.96 18.56 2.45
C THR A 276 10.28 19.35 2.33
N ASP A 277 10.40 20.47 3.05
CA ASP A 277 11.62 21.30 3.02
C ASP A 277 12.81 20.56 3.64
N ALA A 278 12.59 19.82 4.73
CA ALA A 278 13.61 18.99 5.36
C ALA A 278 14.05 17.82 4.47
N LYS A 279 13.10 17.19 3.73
CA LYS A 279 13.42 16.18 2.71
C LYS A 279 14.24 16.75 1.57
N MET A 280 13.90 17.96 1.11
CA MET A 280 14.61 18.64 0.03
C MET A 280 16.05 18.98 0.44
N ASN A 281 16.24 19.50 1.64
CA ASN A 281 17.58 19.78 2.16
C ASN A 281 18.40 18.50 2.30
N LEU A 282 17.83 17.42 2.83
CA LEU A 282 18.49 16.13 2.94
C LEU A 282 18.92 15.58 1.57
N LEU A 283 18.08 15.76 0.53
CA LEU A 283 18.39 15.37 -0.84
C LEU A 283 19.51 16.21 -1.45
N ILE A 284 19.48 17.54 -1.24
CA ILE A 284 20.52 18.46 -1.72
C ILE A 284 21.87 18.11 -1.09
N ASP A 285 21.89 17.88 0.23
CA ASP A 285 23.10 17.50 0.95
C ASP A 285 23.66 16.18 0.43
N MET A 286 22.80 15.18 0.21
CA MET A 286 23.19 13.90 -0.37
C MET A 286 23.80 14.06 -1.76
N LEU A 287 23.19 14.87 -2.64
CA LEU A 287 23.70 15.10 -3.99
C LEU A 287 25.06 15.83 -3.99
N ASN A 288 25.30 16.71 -3.01
CA ASN A 288 26.57 17.43 -2.87
C ASN A 288 27.71 16.54 -2.31
N GLU A 289 27.38 15.53 -1.52
CA GLU A 289 28.39 14.63 -0.92
C GLU A 289 28.75 13.43 -1.85
N THR A 290 27.90 13.11 -2.85
CA THR A 290 28.11 12.00 -3.77
C THR A 290 28.78 12.41 -5.08
N GLN A 291 29.14 13.68 -5.26
CA GLN A 291 30.00 14.18 -6.34
C GLN A 291 31.46 14.24 -5.90
#